data_10de4bcffb94102ffccaa0e1c40f6ee6
#
_entry.id   10de4bcffb94102ffccaa0e1c40f6ee6
#
_cell.length_a   1.000
_cell.length_b   1.000
_cell.length_c   1.000
_cell.angle_alpha   90.00
_cell.angle_beta   90.00
_cell.angle_gamma   90.00
#
_symmetry.space_group_name_H-M   'P 1'
#
loop_
_entity.id
_entity.type
_entity.pdbx_description
1 polymer ?
#
loop_
_entity_poly.entity_id
_entity_poly.type
_entity_poly.pdbx_seq_one_letter_code
_entity_poly.pdbx_strand_id
1 'polypeptide(L)'
;MTKNLSQGLATTLSGALKYQWTKFTLGTLYRNASDRILGVKLPKTLNEATAGAALKYHIKRALERSHSISEFSKNLELSAQKSHFSNNTLKIIEELNNGVKQASEEIKEKAFDFSNQKLTNEQIKELLNNAEIPTSGRDAITFGVNNLNPEIVEFLHKNNKKMIIEKVSNKELELLADANFRHPEDVRASLDHEAITHILKRHGVNSVNVKNGEIPITNEDIANYRYIVNNADAILRTLDKYDKEAITAFKQINGYAVVVEQAINKKNELASKTMYKSNGDYKNNNAYKKLQDTKPSKGQP
;
A
#
# COMPACT_ATOMS: atom_id res chain seq x y z
N MET A 1 -23.60 6.36 15.94
CA MET A 1 -22.14 6.66 15.76
C MET A 1 -21.60 6.30 14.37
N THR A 2 -22.19 5.37 13.65
CA THR A 2 -21.78 4.91 12.31
C THR A 2 -22.01 5.91 11.16
N LYS A 3 -23.01 6.79 11.26
CA LYS A 3 -23.28 7.83 10.24
C LYS A 3 -22.18 8.89 10.10
N ASN A 4 -21.47 9.19 11.19
CA ASN A 4 -20.41 10.20 11.18
C ASN A 4 -19.09 9.69 10.59
N LEU A 5 -18.84 8.38 10.60
CA LEU A 5 -17.64 7.77 9.99
C LEU A 5 -17.79 7.66 8.47
N SER A 6 -18.99 7.31 7.98
CA SER A 6 -19.25 7.23 6.53
C SER A 6 -19.27 8.63 5.88
N GLN A 7 -19.86 9.62 6.57
CA GLN A 7 -19.76 11.03 6.13
C GLN A 7 -18.32 11.56 6.23
N GLY A 8 -17.57 11.18 7.25
CA GLY A 8 -16.14 11.51 7.38
C GLY A 8 -15.32 10.92 6.24
N LEU A 9 -15.55 9.66 5.85
CA LEU A 9 -14.86 9.00 4.73
C LEU A 9 -15.30 9.57 3.37
N ALA A 10 -16.60 9.72 3.13
CA ALA A 10 -17.11 10.30 1.88
C ALA A 10 -16.65 11.74 1.67
N THR A 11 -16.60 12.50 2.73
CA THR A 11 -16.01 13.83 2.72
C THR A 11 -14.49 13.79 2.66
N THR A 12 -13.72 12.84 3.13
CA THR A 12 -12.26 12.71 2.90
C THR A 12 -11.92 12.44 1.43
N LEU A 13 -12.88 12.16 0.59
CA LEU A 13 -12.65 11.66 -0.77
C LEU A 13 -12.97 12.67 -1.88
N SER A 14 -13.59 13.81 -1.58
CA SER A 14 -13.82 14.88 -2.55
C SER A 14 -12.77 15.99 -2.47
N GLY A 15 -12.52 16.66 -3.58
CA GLY A 15 -11.54 17.78 -3.65
C GLY A 15 -11.83 18.91 -2.65
N ALA A 16 -13.10 19.10 -2.24
CA ALA A 16 -13.50 19.99 -1.14
C ALA A 16 -12.88 19.58 0.20
N LEU A 17 -12.50 18.32 0.34
CA LEU A 17 -11.91 17.80 1.56
C LEU A 17 -10.40 17.82 1.62
N LYS A 18 -9.69 17.74 0.50
CA LYS A 18 -8.27 18.13 0.51
C LYS A 18 -8.15 19.52 1.14
N TYR A 19 -9.12 20.40 0.86
CA TYR A 19 -9.19 21.75 1.41
C TYR A 19 -9.61 21.77 2.89
N GLN A 20 -10.67 21.09 3.28
CA GLN A 20 -11.12 21.04 4.68
C GLN A 20 -10.16 20.23 5.55
N TRP A 21 -9.60 19.14 5.04
CA TRP A 21 -8.63 18.33 5.75
C TRP A 21 -7.31 19.06 5.94
N THR A 22 -6.83 19.76 4.92
CA THR A 22 -5.65 20.63 5.01
C THR A 22 -5.90 21.78 6.00
N LYS A 23 -7.08 22.41 5.98
CA LYS A 23 -7.45 23.43 6.97
C LYS A 23 -7.61 22.87 8.39
N PHE A 24 -8.20 21.69 8.52
CA PHE A 24 -8.35 21.02 9.81
C PHE A 24 -6.97 20.61 10.36
N THR A 25 -6.13 20.01 9.53
CA THR A 25 -4.78 19.59 9.91
C THR A 25 -3.92 20.80 10.26
N LEU A 26 -3.87 21.80 9.40
CA LEU A 26 -3.15 23.05 9.65
C LEU A 26 -3.72 23.81 10.87
N GLY A 27 -5.03 23.84 11.04
CA GLY A 27 -5.69 24.50 12.19
C GLY A 27 -5.53 23.76 13.52
N THR A 28 -5.53 22.43 13.51
CA THR A 28 -5.31 21.61 14.72
C THR A 28 -3.85 21.67 15.14
N LEU A 29 -2.95 21.69 14.19
CA LEU A 29 -1.52 21.81 14.39
C LEU A 29 -1.12 23.18 14.94
N TYR A 30 -1.81 24.25 14.53
CA TYR A 30 -1.63 25.60 15.09
C TYR A 30 -2.17 25.71 16.52
N ARG A 31 -3.29 25.05 16.85
CA ARG A 31 -3.93 25.14 18.18
C ARG A 31 -3.21 24.32 19.27
N ASN A 32 -2.53 23.24 18.90
CA ASN A 32 -1.83 22.37 19.85
C ASN A 32 -0.35 22.72 20.04
N ALA A 33 0.12 23.82 19.47
CA ALA A 33 1.53 24.14 19.41
C ALA A 33 1.94 25.22 20.40
N SER A 34 2.17 24.85 21.64
CA SER A 34 3.20 25.54 22.43
C SER A 34 4.61 25.09 22.06
N ASP A 35 4.80 23.81 21.67
CA ASP A 35 6.12 23.23 21.42
C ASP A 35 6.25 22.45 20.10
N ARG A 36 5.16 22.33 19.30
CA ARG A 36 5.16 21.55 18.06
C ARG A 36 4.34 22.23 16.97
N ILE A 37 4.88 22.32 15.78
CA ILE A 37 4.12 22.65 14.56
C ILE A 37 4.05 21.38 13.73
N LEU A 38 2.84 20.96 13.31
CA LEU A 38 2.60 19.76 12.51
C LEU A 38 3.12 18.46 13.16
N GLY A 39 3.09 18.36 14.51
CA GLY A 39 3.65 17.23 15.23
C GLY A 39 5.18 17.24 15.34
N VAL A 40 5.84 18.11 14.61
CA VAL A 40 7.31 18.28 14.66
C VAL A 40 7.68 19.14 15.86
N LYS A 41 8.59 18.64 16.72
CA LYS A 41 9.12 19.40 17.84
C LYS A 41 9.92 20.57 17.31
N LEU A 42 9.51 21.78 17.66
CA LEU A 42 10.23 22.99 17.26
C LEU A 42 11.65 22.98 17.84
N PRO A 43 12.68 23.37 17.04
CA PRO A 43 14.03 23.54 17.56
C PRO A 43 14.03 24.50 18.76
N LYS A 44 14.89 24.25 19.75
CA LYS A 44 15.02 25.09 20.96
C LYS A 44 15.28 26.57 20.65
N THR A 45 15.92 26.85 19.53
CA THR A 45 16.19 28.19 19.00
C THR A 45 14.95 28.98 18.61
N LEU A 46 13.81 28.34 18.36
CA LEU A 46 12.50 29.01 18.12
C LEU A 46 11.83 29.51 19.39
N ASN A 47 12.26 29.04 20.55
CA ASN A 47 11.82 29.53 21.85
C ASN A 47 12.60 30.77 22.34
N GLU A 48 13.70 31.15 21.67
CA GLU A 48 14.43 32.35 21.95
C GLU A 48 13.68 33.58 21.40
N ALA A 49 13.37 34.51 22.27
CA ALA A 49 12.31 35.53 22.13
C ALA A 49 12.46 36.48 20.92
N THR A 50 13.60 36.62 20.27
CA THR A 50 13.86 37.64 19.23
C THR A 50 13.80 37.13 17.79
N ALA A 51 14.26 35.90 17.50
CA ALA A 51 14.08 35.29 16.19
C ALA A 51 12.64 34.74 16.02
N GLY A 52 11.96 34.46 17.14
CA GLY A 52 10.66 33.83 17.19
C GLY A 52 9.49 34.66 16.64
N ALA A 53 9.46 35.98 16.86
CA ALA A 53 8.33 36.82 16.49
C ALA A 53 8.21 36.98 14.97
N ALA A 54 9.32 37.31 14.29
CA ALA A 54 9.35 37.44 12.83
C ALA A 54 9.04 36.11 12.14
N LEU A 55 9.65 35.02 12.59
CA LEU A 55 9.41 33.69 12.03
C LEU A 55 7.96 33.22 12.29
N LYS A 56 7.40 33.44 13.48
CA LYS A 56 5.99 33.17 13.79
C LYS A 56 5.06 33.92 12.84
N TYR A 57 5.34 35.19 12.55
CA TYR A 57 4.57 35.98 11.59
C TYR A 57 4.61 35.36 10.18
N HIS A 58 5.80 35.00 9.70
CA HIS A 58 5.97 34.41 8.37
C HIS A 58 5.31 33.03 8.26
N ILE A 59 5.41 32.20 9.29
CA ILE A 59 4.71 30.89 9.37
C ILE A 59 3.20 31.12 9.33
N LYS A 60 2.67 32.02 10.17
CA LYS A 60 1.24 32.35 10.20
C LYS A 60 0.76 32.81 8.82
N ARG A 61 1.48 33.72 8.18
CA ARG A 61 1.15 34.24 6.85
C ARG A 61 1.23 33.18 5.76
N ALA A 62 2.20 32.27 5.81
CA ALA A 62 2.29 31.14 4.92
C ALA A 62 1.09 30.18 5.09
N LEU A 63 0.71 29.89 6.36
CA LEU A 63 -0.47 29.07 6.68
C LEU A 63 -1.78 29.69 6.15
N GLU A 64 -1.98 30.99 6.36
CA GLU A 64 -3.20 31.69 5.92
C GLU A 64 -3.35 31.72 4.38
N ARG A 65 -2.26 31.63 3.64
CA ARG A 65 -2.22 31.71 2.18
C ARG A 65 -2.13 30.36 1.49
N SER A 66 -2.09 29.28 2.25
CA SER A 66 -1.88 27.95 1.70
C SER A 66 -3.11 27.08 1.84
N HIS A 67 -3.42 26.36 0.76
CA HIS A 67 -4.51 25.40 0.69
C HIS A 67 -4.00 23.95 0.70
N SER A 68 -2.68 23.78 0.67
CA SER A 68 -2.01 22.47 0.74
C SER A 68 -0.67 22.60 1.48
N ILE A 69 -0.13 21.45 1.94
CA ILE A 69 1.19 21.40 2.57
C ILE A 69 2.29 21.80 1.59
N SER A 70 2.16 21.44 0.32
CA SER A 70 3.09 21.85 -0.73
C SER A 70 3.08 23.36 -0.94
N GLU A 71 1.88 23.98 -0.94
CA GLU A 71 1.76 25.46 -1.01
C GLU A 71 2.33 26.14 0.24
N PHE A 72 2.10 25.55 1.43
CA PHE A 72 2.67 26.07 2.67
C PHE A 72 4.20 26.07 2.62
N SER A 73 4.83 24.96 2.27
CA SER A 73 6.28 24.85 2.09
C SER A 73 6.79 25.91 1.11
N LYS A 74 6.16 26.02 -0.07
CA LYS A 74 6.52 27.00 -1.10
C LYS A 74 6.36 28.44 -0.62
N ASN A 75 5.25 28.76 0.05
CA ASN A 75 4.98 30.10 0.56
C ASN A 75 5.95 30.48 1.68
N LEU A 76 6.34 29.52 2.53
CA LEU A 76 7.32 29.74 3.58
C LEU A 76 8.73 29.94 3.01
N GLU A 77 9.15 29.16 2.00
CA GLU A 77 10.40 29.33 1.29
C GLU A 77 10.48 30.69 0.55
N LEU A 78 9.41 31.08 -0.17
CA LEU A 78 9.33 32.39 -0.82
C LEU A 78 9.38 33.55 0.17
N SER A 79 8.76 33.37 1.33
CA SER A 79 8.81 34.35 2.41
C SER A 79 10.21 34.47 3.00
N ALA A 80 10.92 33.35 3.15
CA ALA A 80 12.31 33.31 3.61
C ALA A 80 13.27 34.01 2.62
N GLN A 81 13.09 33.77 1.33
CA GLN A 81 13.92 34.41 0.28
C GLN A 81 13.74 35.92 0.18
N LYS A 82 12.52 36.42 0.45
CA LYS A 82 12.20 37.86 0.42
C LYS A 82 12.54 38.61 1.70
N SER A 83 12.87 37.88 2.75
CA SER A 83 13.19 38.43 4.05
C SER A 83 14.68 38.26 4.34
N HIS A 84 15.34 39.29 4.81
CA HIS A 84 16.77 39.22 5.19
C HIS A 84 16.93 38.47 6.52
N PHE A 85 16.62 37.16 6.51
CA PHE A 85 16.82 36.29 7.67
C PHE A 85 18.30 35.95 7.85
N SER A 86 18.69 35.76 9.10
CA SER A 86 20.02 35.21 9.41
C SER A 86 20.13 33.75 8.91
N ASN A 87 21.36 33.31 8.69
CA ASN A 87 21.63 31.92 8.29
C ASN A 87 21.03 30.88 9.25
N ASN A 88 21.01 31.20 10.55
CA ASN A 88 20.39 30.34 11.56
C ASN A 88 18.88 30.26 11.37
N THR A 89 18.21 31.37 11.07
CA THR A 89 16.75 31.39 10.81
C THR A 89 16.41 30.62 9.53
N LEU A 90 17.24 30.73 8.49
CA LEU A 90 17.07 29.96 7.24
C LEU A 90 17.19 28.46 7.46
N LYS A 91 18.16 28.00 8.27
CA LYS A 91 18.28 26.60 8.68
C LYS A 91 17.05 26.10 9.43
N ILE A 92 16.50 26.90 10.33
CA ILE A 92 15.27 26.56 11.08
C ILE A 92 14.08 26.41 10.11
N ILE A 93 13.97 27.28 9.11
CA ILE A 93 12.92 27.18 8.07
C ILE A 93 13.07 25.90 7.25
N GLU A 94 14.28 25.54 6.88
CA GLU A 94 14.58 24.32 6.15
C GLU A 94 14.24 23.06 6.96
N GLU A 95 14.66 23.01 8.23
CA GLU A 95 14.31 21.91 9.14
C GLU A 95 12.80 21.82 9.36
N LEU A 96 12.10 22.94 9.49
CA LEU A 96 10.65 22.99 9.60
C LEU A 96 9.98 22.46 8.34
N ASN A 97 10.42 22.89 7.17
CA ASN A 97 9.89 22.42 5.89
C ASN A 97 10.09 20.92 5.69
N ASN A 98 11.27 20.41 6.03
CA ASN A 98 11.57 18.99 5.95
C ASN A 98 10.70 18.18 6.92
N GLY A 99 10.56 18.64 8.16
CA GLY A 99 9.68 18.01 9.14
C GLY A 99 8.20 18.04 8.75
N VAL A 100 7.75 19.13 8.14
CA VAL A 100 6.37 19.26 7.63
C VAL A 100 6.11 18.32 6.44
N LYS A 101 7.06 18.19 5.52
CA LYS A 101 6.99 17.26 4.40
C LYS A 101 6.95 15.81 4.92
N GLN A 102 7.84 15.45 5.83
CA GLN A 102 7.89 14.12 6.43
C GLN A 102 6.58 13.80 7.19
N ALA A 103 6.10 14.70 8.05
CA ALA A 103 4.84 14.50 8.75
C ALA A 103 3.64 14.40 7.80
N SER A 104 3.66 15.13 6.67
CA SER A 104 2.64 15.01 5.63
C SER A 104 2.64 13.65 4.94
N GLU A 105 3.80 13.10 4.68
CA GLU A 105 3.94 11.77 4.09
C GLU A 105 3.46 10.69 5.08
N GLU A 106 3.87 10.76 6.34
CA GLU A 106 3.40 9.85 7.39
C GLU A 106 1.88 9.90 7.60
N ILE A 107 1.28 11.08 7.50
CA ILE A 107 -0.17 11.27 7.61
C ILE A 107 -0.88 10.71 6.38
N LYS A 108 -0.32 10.89 5.18
CA LYS A 108 -0.85 10.30 3.94
C LYS A 108 -0.80 8.78 3.99
N GLU A 109 0.32 8.20 4.43
CA GLU A 109 0.46 6.75 4.60
C GLU A 109 -0.58 6.19 5.57
N LYS A 110 -0.80 6.86 6.71
CA LYS A 110 -1.80 6.46 7.70
C LYS A 110 -3.24 6.69 7.24
N ALA A 111 -3.50 7.75 6.47
CA ALA A 111 -4.84 8.09 5.99
C ALA A 111 -5.39 7.10 4.95
N PHE A 112 -4.50 6.38 4.26
CA PHE A 112 -4.86 5.40 3.23
C PHE A 112 -4.49 3.97 3.61
N ASP A 113 -4.14 3.70 4.86
CA ASP A 113 -3.89 2.35 5.37
C ASP A 113 -5.06 1.87 6.24
N PHE A 114 -5.86 0.94 5.69
CA PHE A 114 -6.98 0.31 6.34
C PHE A 114 -6.67 -1.12 6.82
N SER A 115 -5.40 -1.51 6.87
CA SER A 115 -4.98 -2.88 7.23
C SER A 115 -5.52 -3.33 8.58
N ASN A 116 -5.69 -2.40 9.52
CA ASN A 116 -6.18 -2.64 10.87
C ASN A 116 -7.66 -2.25 11.07
N GLN A 117 -8.38 -1.93 10.00
CA GLN A 117 -9.79 -1.53 10.06
C GLN A 117 -10.63 -2.50 9.26
N LYS A 118 -11.80 -2.89 9.80
CA LYS A 118 -12.82 -3.60 9.02
C LYS A 118 -13.75 -2.57 8.39
N LEU A 119 -13.74 -2.54 7.07
CA LEU A 119 -14.64 -1.71 6.25
C LEU A 119 -15.87 -2.51 5.84
N THR A 120 -16.98 -1.82 5.55
CA THR A 120 -18.11 -2.45 4.87
C THR A 120 -17.81 -2.60 3.36
N ASN A 121 -18.52 -3.49 2.69
CA ASN A 121 -18.34 -3.68 1.25
C ASN A 121 -18.66 -2.41 0.46
N GLU A 122 -19.66 -1.64 0.90
CA GLU A 122 -20.05 -0.35 0.30
C GLU A 122 -18.92 0.66 0.40
N GLN A 123 -18.28 0.77 1.58
CA GLN A 123 -17.12 1.65 1.78
C GLN A 123 -15.94 1.25 0.88
N ILE A 124 -15.66 -0.05 0.77
CA ILE A 124 -14.58 -0.56 -0.09
C ILE A 124 -14.87 -0.24 -1.56
N LYS A 125 -16.09 -0.49 -2.02
CA LYS A 125 -16.53 -0.19 -3.40
C LYS A 125 -16.47 1.31 -3.71
N GLU A 126 -16.88 2.15 -2.76
CA GLU A 126 -16.78 3.61 -2.88
C GLU A 126 -15.33 4.06 -3.03
N LEU A 127 -14.43 3.56 -2.16
CA LEU A 127 -13.00 3.84 -2.22
C LEU A 127 -12.37 3.39 -3.55
N LEU A 128 -12.72 2.20 -4.03
CA LEU A 128 -12.22 1.65 -5.29
C LEU A 128 -12.77 2.38 -6.53
N ASN A 129 -13.94 2.99 -6.43
CA ASN A 129 -14.54 3.77 -7.53
C ASN A 129 -14.07 5.21 -7.58
N ASN A 130 -13.49 5.72 -6.50
CA ASN A 130 -13.03 7.09 -6.45
C ASN A 130 -11.73 7.27 -7.23
N ALA A 131 -11.79 8.01 -8.34
CA ALA A 131 -10.65 8.27 -9.23
C ALA A 131 -9.53 9.11 -8.56
N GLU A 132 -9.84 9.82 -7.47
CA GLU A 132 -8.85 10.63 -6.74
C GLU A 132 -7.98 9.80 -5.80
N ILE A 133 -8.38 8.55 -5.50
CA ILE A 133 -7.63 7.66 -4.62
C ILE A 133 -6.62 6.88 -5.44
N PRO A 134 -5.32 6.98 -5.10
CA PRO A 134 -4.30 6.21 -5.82
C PRO A 134 -4.45 4.71 -5.50
N THR A 135 -4.58 3.90 -6.54
CA THR A 135 -4.66 2.43 -6.45
C THR A 135 -3.36 1.75 -6.85
N SER A 136 -2.29 2.51 -7.05
CA SER A 136 -0.95 2.00 -7.39
C SER A 136 0.13 3.00 -7.00
N GLY A 137 1.37 2.49 -6.82
CA GLY A 137 2.50 3.28 -6.37
C GLY A 137 2.59 3.42 -4.86
N ARG A 138 3.51 4.26 -4.39
CA ARG A 138 3.84 4.43 -2.98
C ARG A 138 2.66 4.92 -2.14
N ASP A 139 1.88 5.85 -2.70
CA ASP A 139 0.73 6.46 -2.00
C ASP A 139 -0.57 5.67 -2.18
N ALA A 140 -0.50 4.45 -2.74
CA ALA A 140 -1.69 3.64 -2.99
C ALA A 140 -2.40 3.26 -1.69
N ILE A 141 -3.73 3.30 -1.72
CA ILE A 141 -4.57 2.83 -0.63
C ILE A 141 -4.30 1.35 -0.35
N THR A 142 -4.08 1.01 0.92
CA THR A 142 -3.92 -0.37 1.39
C THR A 142 -5.15 -0.77 2.18
N PHE A 143 -5.82 -1.85 1.76
CA PHE A 143 -7.10 -2.24 2.34
C PHE A 143 -6.99 -3.20 3.52
N GLY A 144 -5.94 -4.01 3.57
CA GLY A 144 -5.79 -5.09 4.55
C GLY A 144 -6.47 -6.40 4.11
N VAL A 145 -5.91 -7.52 4.56
CA VAL A 145 -6.40 -8.87 4.23
C VAL A 145 -7.86 -9.07 4.65
N ASN A 146 -8.25 -8.49 5.80
CA ASN A 146 -9.60 -8.64 6.35
C ASN A 146 -10.70 -7.95 5.52
N ASN A 147 -10.33 -7.10 4.58
CA ASN A 147 -11.24 -6.36 3.71
C ASN A 147 -11.37 -6.99 2.31
N LEU A 148 -10.60 -8.04 2.02
CA LEU A 148 -10.79 -8.85 0.83
C LEU A 148 -11.74 -10.01 1.17
N ASN A 149 -12.86 -10.11 0.45
CA ASN A 149 -13.87 -11.14 0.61
C ASN A 149 -14.47 -11.50 -0.76
N PRO A 150 -15.27 -12.59 -0.88
CA PRO A 150 -15.80 -13.05 -2.16
C PRO A 150 -16.58 -12.00 -2.94
N GLU A 151 -17.36 -11.14 -2.27
CA GLU A 151 -18.12 -10.06 -2.90
C GLU A 151 -17.19 -8.98 -3.48
N ILE A 152 -16.11 -8.65 -2.77
CA ILE A 152 -15.11 -7.69 -3.27
C ILE A 152 -14.31 -8.30 -4.43
N VAL A 153 -13.95 -9.59 -4.39
CA VAL A 153 -13.34 -10.28 -5.53
C VAL A 153 -14.24 -10.19 -6.77
N GLU A 154 -15.54 -10.46 -6.62
CA GLU A 154 -16.51 -10.32 -7.71
C GLU A 154 -16.60 -8.88 -8.22
N PHE A 155 -16.61 -7.91 -7.32
CA PHE A 155 -16.63 -6.49 -7.67
C PHE A 155 -15.38 -6.07 -8.46
N LEU A 156 -14.18 -6.46 -8.02
CA LEU A 156 -12.91 -6.20 -8.72
C LEU A 156 -12.96 -6.77 -10.14
N HIS A 157 -13.43 -8.02 -10.26
CA HIS A 157 -13.55 -8.71 -11.55
C HIS A 157 -14.50 -7.99 -12.52
N LYS A 158 -15.74 -7.69 -12.07
CA LYS A 158 -16.77 -7.11 -12.91
C LYS A 158 -16.52 -5.64 -13.30
N ASN A 159 -15.79 -4.90 -12.46
CA ASN A 159 -15.58 -3.47 -12.65
C ASN A 159 -14.15 -3.10 -13.09
N ASN A 160 -13.33 -4.09 -13.50
CA ASN A 160 -11.97 -3.89 -13.95
C ASN A 160 -11.11 -3.11 -12.93
N LYS A 161 -11.27 -3.46 -11.64
CA LYS A 161 -10.57 -2.78 -10.54
C LYS A 161 -9.38 -3.58 -10.04
N LYS A 162 -8.50 -2.87 -9.33
CA LYS A 162 -7.35 -3.41 -8.63
C LYS A 162 -7.39 -2.98 -7.17
N MET A 163 -6.96 -3.88 -6.28
CA MET A 163 -6.87 -3.65 -4.85
C MET A 163 -5.46 -3.95 -4.37
N ILE A 164 -4.86 -3.01 -3.64
CA ILE A 164 -3.65 -3.26 -2.83
C ILE A 164 -4.11 -3.84 -1.50
N ILE A 165 -3.58 -5.01 -1.15
CA ILE A 165 -4.06 -5.76 0.01
C ILE A 165 -3.25 -5.42 1.25
N GLU A 166 -1.92 -5.60 1.19
CA GLU A 166 -1.02 -5.39 2.33
C GLU A 166 0.42 -5.18 1.84
N LYS A 167 1.31 -4.77 2.73
CA LYS A 167 2.75 -4.89 2.49
C LYS A 167 3.13 -6.36 2.45
N VAL A 168 4.04 -6.73 1.56
CA VAL A 168 4.53 -8.11 1.49
C VAL A 168 5.32 -8.46 2.75
N SER A 169 5.35 -9.73 3.11
CA SER A 169 6.07 -10.22 4.29
C SER A 169 7.59 -10.14 4.09
N ASN A 170 8.33 -10.06 5.19
CA ASN A 170 9.80 -10.12 5.14
C ASN A 170 10.31 -11.38 4.44
N LYS A 171 9.63 -12.52 4.63
CA LYS A 171 9.97 -13.78 3.96
C LYS A 171 9.83 -13.69 2.44
N GLU A 172 8.83 -12.98 1.94
CA GLU A 172 8.67 -12.72 0.51
C GLU A 172 9.78 -11.80 0.00
N LEU A 173 10.12 -10.74 0.76
CA LEU A 173 11.21 -9.82 0.43
C LEU A 173 12.57 -10.49 0.43
N GLU A 174 12.85 -11.36 1.40
CA GLU A 174 14.10 -12.13 1.47
C GLU A 174 14.32 -13.01 0.24
N LEU A 175 13.25 -13.63 -0.27
CA LEU A 175 13.32 -14.42 -1.51
C LEU A 175 13.61 -13.58 -2.75
N LEU A 176 13.32 -12.29 -2.71
CA LEU A 176 13.46 -11.33 -3.80
C LEU A 176 14.53 -10.28 -3.49
N ALA A 177 15.46 -10.56 -2.55
CA ALA A 177 16.42 -9.57 -2.06
C ALA A 177 17.32 -8.97 -3.16
N ASP A 178 17.60 -9.75 -4.21
CA ASP A 178 18.35 -9.33 -5.39
C ASP A 178 17.46 -8.92 -6.58
N ALA A 179 16.15 -8.92 -6.39
CA ALA A 179 15.22 -8.41 -7.39
C ALA A 179 15.27 -6.87 -7.44
N ASN A 180 15.14 -6.33 -8.64
CA ASN A 180 15.29 -4.89 -8.86
C ASN A 180 14.03 -4.11 -8.46
N PHE A 181 13.77 -4.01 -7.15
CA PHE A 181 12.76 -3.12 -6.60
C PHE A 181 13.35 -1.73 -6.36
N ARG A 182 12.60 -0.69 -6.69
CA ARG A 182 13.00 0.70 -6.39
C ARG A 182 12.94 1.00 -4.90
N HIS A 183 11.92 0.44 -4.22
CA HIS A 183 11.62 0.67 -2.82
C HIS A 183 11.21 -0.67 -2.20
N PRO A 184 12.16 -1.55 -1.84
CA PRO A 184 11.84 -2.87 -1.30
C PRO A 184 11.01 -2.80 -0.01
N GLU A 185 11.20 -1.76 0.79
CA GLU A 185 10.43 -1.49 2.01
C GLU A 185 8.95 -1.19 1.77
N ASP A 186 8.58 -0.82 0.54
CA ASP A 186 7.23 -0.42 0.16
C ASP A 186 6.56 -1.38 -0.84
N VAL A 187 7.14 -2.56 -1.06
CA VAL A 187 6.53 -3.57 -1.94
C VAL A 187 5.21 -4.04 -1.35
N ARG A 188 4.16 -4.03 -2.16
CA ARG A 188 2.79 -4.37 -1.74
C ARG A 188 2.21 -5.48 -2.58
N ALA A 189 1.46 -6.36 -1.93
CA ALA A 189 0.69 -7.40 -2.60
C ALA A 189 -0.58 -6.81 -3.22
N SER A 190 -0.83 -7.11 -4.48
CA SER A 190 -2.00 -6.63 -5.21
C SER A 190 -2.78 -7.75 -5.91
N LEU A 191 -4.08 -7.52 -6.05
CA LEU A 191 -5.01 -8.35 -6.80
C LEU A 191 -5.77 -7.46 -7.79
N ASP A 192 -5.74 -7.82 -9.08
CA ASP A 192 -6.44 -7.10 -10.13
C ASP A 192 -7.43 -8.00 -10.89
N HIS A 193 -8.28 -7.37 -11.70
CA HIS A 193 -9.29 -8.07 -12.49
C HIS A 193 -8.68 -9.04 -13.51
N GLU A 194 -7.49 -8.76 -14.05
CA GLU A 194 -6.82 -9.63 -15.02
C GLU A 194 -6.39 -10.94 -14.37
N ALA A 195 -5.82 -10.88 -13.17
CA ALA A 195 -5.48 -12.06 -12.38
C ALA A 195 -6.73 -12.89 -12.05
N ILE A 196 -7.80 -12.24 -11.57
CA ILE A 196 -9.08 -12.91 -11.25
C ILE A 196 -9.64 -13.58 -12.51
N THR A 197 -9.69 -12.86 -13.62
CA THR A 197 -10.15 -13.40 -14.92
C THR A 197 -9.33 -14.63 -15.32
N HIS A 198 -8.01 -14.53 -15.23
CA HIS A 198 -7.11 -15.63 -15.57
C HIS A 198 -7.36 -16.85 -14.67
N ILE A 199 -7.43 -16.65 -13.35
CA ILE A 199 -7.65 -17.72 -12.38
C ILE A 199 -8.99 -18.41 -12.66
N LEU A 200 -10.09 -17.65 -12.76
CA LEU A 200 -11.42 -18.23 -12.98
C LEU A 200 -11.55 -18.90 -14.35
N LYS A 201 -10.95 -18.35 -15.40
CA LYS A 201 -10.96 -18.96 -16.75
C LYS A 201 -10.21 -20.27 -16.78
N ARG A 202 -9.09 -20.39 -16.07
CA ARG A 202 -8.21 -21.57 -16.11
C ARG A 202 -8.58 -22.60 -15.05
N HIS A 203 -8.99 -22.17 -13.88
CA HIS A 203 -9.12 -22.98 -12.67
C HIS A 203 -10.50 -22.84 -11.99
N GLY A 204 -11.39 -22.02 -12.54
CA GLY A 204 -12.77 -21.88 -12.04
C GLY A 204 -13.66 -23.06 -12.43
N VAL A 205 -14.84 -23.13 -11.82
CA VAL A 205 -15.80 -24.25 -11.94
C VAL A 205 -16.08 -24.67 -13.38
N ASN A 206 -16.14 -23.73 -14.32
CA ASN A 206 -16.45 -23.98 -15.72
C ASN A 206 -15.22 -24.19 -16.60
N SER A 207 -14.03 -24.25 -16.04
CA SER A 207 -12.77 -24.38 -16.79
C SER A 207 -12.56 -25.77 -17.37
N VAL A 208 -11.74 -25.85 -18.41
CA VAL A 208 -11.33 -27.12 -19.00
C VAL A 208 -10.53 -27.96 -18.01
N ASN A 209 -9.69 -27.32 -17.18
CA ASN A 209 -8.88 -28.02 -16.19
C ASN A 209 -9.74 -28.73 -15.14
N VAL A 210 -10.82 -28.09 -14.69
CA VAL A 210 -11.77 -28.69 -13.75
C VAL A 210 -12.53 -29.86 -14.40
N LYS A 211 -12.90 -29.74 -15.68
CA LYS A 211 -13.49 -30.87 -16.44
C LYS A 211 -12.54 -32.05 -16.56
N ASN A 212 -11.23 -31.81 -16.50
CA ASN A 212 -10.17 -32.82 -16.51
C ASN A 212 -9.73 -33.27 -15.10
N GLY A 213 -10.51 -32.97 -14.05
CA GLY A 213 -10.31 -33.47 -12.69
C GLY A 213 -9.57 -32.52 -11.74
N GLU A 214 -9.30 -31.27 -12.14
CA GLU A 214 -8.76 -30.27 -11.21
C GLU A 214 -9.85 -29.80 -10.24
N ILE A 215 -9.46 -29.51 -8.98
CA ILE A 215 -10.37 -28.96 -7.98
C ILE A 215 -10.65 -27.49 -8.32
N PRO A 216 -11.91 -27.05 -8.43
CA PRO A 216 -12.22 -25.68 -8.83
C PRO A 216 -11.75 -24.64 -7.81
N ILE A 217 -11.35 -23.47 -8.32
CA ILE A 217 -11.15 -22.24 -7.57
C ILE A 217 -12.43 -21.42 -7.61
N THR A 218 -12.80 -20.88 -6.45
CA THR A 218 -13.94 -19.99 -6.26
C THR A 218 -13.50 -18.58 -5.87
N ASN A 219 -14.43 -17.63 -5.86
CA ASN A 219 -14.15 -16.27 -5.34
C ASN A 219 -13.73 -16.30 -3.86
N GLU A 220 -14.20 -17.27 -3.09
CA GLU A 220 -13.79 -17.45 -1.69
C GLU A 220 -12.34 -17.89 -1.57
N ASP A 221 -11.89 -18.80 -2.44
CA ASP A 221 -10.48 -19.19 -2.50
C ASP A 221 -9.61 -17.99 -2.85
N ILE A 222 -10.01 -17.20 -3.86
CA ILE A 222 -9.27 -16.00 -4.28
C ILE A 222 -9.23 -14.97 -3.15
N ALA A 223 -10.32 -14.77 -2.41
CA ALA A 223 -10.34 -13.87 -1.26
C ALA A 223 -9.34 -14.27 -0.17
N ASN A 224 -9.03 -15.54 -0.08
CA ASN A 224 -8.10 -16.09 0.91
C ASN A 224 -6.65 -16.22 0.40
N TYR A 225 -6.31 -15.71 -0.81
CA TYR A 225 -4.98 -15.96 -1.38
C TYR A 225 -3.84 -15.43 -0.50
N ARG A 226 -4.00 -14.29 0.16
CA ARG A 226 -2.96 -13.77 1.08
C ARG A 226 -2.80 -14.61 2.33
N TYR A 227 -3.91 -15.15 2.86
CA TYR A 227 -3.83 -16.12 3.96
C TYR A 227 -3.03 -17.36 3.53
N ILE A 228 -3.25 -17.87 2.32
CA ILE A 228 -2.49 -18.99 1.77
C ILE A 228 -0.99 -18.66 1.69
N VAL A 229 -0.64 -17.51 1.14
CA VAL A 229 0.76 -17.07 0.99
C VAL A 229 1.42 -16.87 2.35
N ASN A 230 0.77 -16.17 3.27
CA ASN A 230 1.32 -15.86 4.60
C ASN A 230 1.49 -17.11 5.48
N ASN A 231 0.70 -18.15 5.24
CA ASN A 231 0.74 -19.43 5.97
C ASN A 231 1.24 -20.58 5.09
N ALA A 232 2.00 -20.30 4.04
CA ALA A 232 2.50 -21.32 3.12
C ALA A 232 3.45 -22.31 3.82
N ASP A 233 3.31 -23.60 3.48
CA ASP A 233 4.20 -24.66 3.94
C ASP A 233 5.54 -24.62 3.16
N ALA A 234 5.49 -24.12 1.93
CA ALA A 234 6.67 -23.79 1.14
C ALA A 234 6.42 -22.53 0.32
N ILE A 235 7.45 -21.70 0.20
CA ILE A 235 7.45 -20.51 -0.66
C ILE A 235 8.79 -20.47 -1.40
N LEU A 236 8.75 -20.36 -2.72
CA LEU A 236 9.92 -20.48 -3.58
C LEU A 236 9.97 -19.31 -4.56
N ARG A 237 11.18 -18.83 -4.85
CA ARG A 237 11.42 -17.89 -5.94
C ARG A 237 11.29 -18.65 -7.26
N THR A 238 10.64 -18.02 -8.22
CA THR A 238 10.33 -18.58 -9.54
C THR A 238 10.48 -17.49 -10.60
N LEU A 239 10.38 -17.88 -11.85
CA LEU A 239 10.13 -16.96 -12.96
C LEU A 239 8.72 -17.23 -13.49
N ASP A 240 8.00 -16.15 -13.80
CA ASP A 240 6.71 -16.29 -14.49
C ASP A 240 6.92 -16.70 -15.95
N LYS A 241 5.84 -16.93 -16.68
CA LYS A 241 5.89 -17.30 -18.11
C LYS A 241 6.52 -16.25 -19.03
N TYR A 242 6.88 -15.09 -18.53
CA TYR A 242 7.54 -13.98 -19.23
C TYR A 242 8.94 -13.72 -18.68
N ASP A 243 9.53 -14.68 -17.97
CA ASP A 243 10.84 -14.59 -17.31
C ASP A 243 10.96 -13.45 -16.29
N LYS A 244 9.81 -13.06 -15.69
CA LYS A 244 9.81 -12.08 -14.61
C LYS A 244 9.94 -12.76 -13.27
N GLU A 245 10.64 -12.09 -12.37
CA GLU A 245 10.75 -12.52 -10.99
C GLU A 245 9.37 -12.72 -10.36
N ALA A 246 9.20 -13.88 -9.80
CA ALA A 246 7.97 -14.32 -9.16
C ALA A 246 8.27 -15.11 -7.89
N ILE A 247 7.28 -15.28 -7.07
CA ILE A 247 7.26 -16.25 -5.98
C ILE A 247 6.05 -17.16 -6.12
N THR A 248 6.24 -18.41 -5.78
CA THR A 248 5.17 -19.40 -5.74
C THR A 248 5.07 -19.97 -4.33
N ALA A 249 3.90 -19.80 -3.74
CA ALA A 249 3.54 -20.31 -2.42
C ALA A 249 2.72 -21.59 -2.55
N PHE A 250 3.01 -22.57 -1.69
CA PHE A 250 2.35 -23.86 -1.61
C PHE A 250 1.79 -24.05 -0.20
N LYS A 251 0.47 -24.23 -0.09
CA LYS A 251 -0.20 -24.52 1.17
C LYS A 251 -0.90 -25.87 1.10
N GLN A 252 -0.51 -26.80 1.96
CA GLN A 252 -1.20 -28.08 2.10
C GLN A 252 -2.51 -27.88 2.85
N ILE A 253 -3.59 -28.37 2.30
CA ILE A 253 -4.90 -28.47 2.91
C ILE A 253 -5.37 -29.92 2.73
N ASN A 254 -6.13 -30.46 3.66
CA ASN A 254 -6.56 -31.86 3.67
C ASN A 254 -6.75 -32.52 2.29
N GLY A 255 -5.77 -33.33 1.88
CA GLY A 255 -5.81 -34.08 0.63
C GLY A 255 -5.46 -33.31 -0.67
N TYR A 256 -5.24 -32.01 -0.62
CA TYR A 256 -4.82 -31.17 -1.77
C TYR A 256 -3.91 -30.03 -1.34
N ALA A 257 -3.21 -29.48 -2.29
CA ALA A 257 -2.41 -28.27 -2.09
C ALA A 257 -3.02 -27.08 -2.85
N VAL A 258 -2.96 -25.90 -2.25
CA VAL A 258 -3.26 -24.64 -2.93
C VAL A 258 -1.94 -24.00 -3.33
N VAL A 259 -1.84 -23.63 -4.60
CA VAL A 259 -0.66 -22.98 -5.19
C VAL A 259 -1.03 -21.56 -5.60
N VAL A 260 -0.23 -20.59 -5.18
CA VAL A 260 -0.40 -19.18 -5.52
C VAL A 260 0.90 -18.64 -6.10
N GLU A 261 0.85 -18.10 -7.31
CA GLU A 261 1.97 -17.40 -7.94
C GLU A 261 1.73 -15.89 -7.95
N GLN A 262 2.74 -15.13 -7.54
CA GLN A 262 2.77 -13.70 -7.58
C GLN A 262 4.04 -13.24 -8.31
N ALA A 263 3.95 -12.21 -9.15
CA ALA A 263 5.09 -11.68 -9.89
C ALA A 263 5.25 -10.18 -9.70
N ILE A 264 6.50 -9.75 -9.78
CA ILE A 264 6.87 -8.33 -9.70
C ILE A 264 6.31 -7.58 -10.92
N ASN A 265 5.73 -6.42 -10.68
CA ASN A 265 5.32 -5.50 -11.74
C ASN A 265 6.12 -4.18 -11.70
N LYS A 266 5.98 -3.36 -12.74
CA LYS A 266 6.66 -2.06 -12.87
C LYS A 266 6.22 -1.02 -11.83
N LYS A 267 5.17 -1.30 -11.07
CA LYS A 267 4.59 -0.38 -10.07
C LYS A 267 5.08 -0.67 -8.66
N ASN A 268 6.16 -1.45 -8.51
CA ASN A 268 6.71 -1.88 -7.22
C ASN A 268 5.71 -2.74 -6.43
N GLU A 269 4.95 -3.59 -7.11
CA GLU A 269 3.96 -4.46 -6.52
C GLU A 269 4.28 -5.93 -6.82
N LEU A 270 3.97 -6.79 -5.87
CA LEU A 270 3.91 -8.24 -6.04
C LEU A 270 2.47 -8.62 -6.39
N ALA A 271 2.19 -8.66 -7.68
CA ALA A 271 0.85 -8.86 -8.21
C ALA A 271 0.50 -10.35 -8.30
N SER A 272 -0.69 -10.74 -7.83
CA SER A 272 -1.23 -12.10 -8.05
C SER A 272 -1.27 -12.41 -9.54
N LYS A 273 -0.89 -13.65 -9.93
CA LYS A 273 -0.86 -14.10 -11.32
C LYS A 273 -1.76 -15.30 -11.55
N THR A 274 -1.60 -16.31 -10.75
CA THR A 274 -2.45 -17.50 -10.83
C THR A 274 -2.63 -18.14 -9.46
N MET A 275 -3.70 -18.89 -9.34
CA MET A 275 -4.02 -19.70 -8.18
C MET A 275 -4.74 -20.97 -8.65
N TYR A 276 -4.32 -22.13 -8.15
CA TYR A 276 -4.97 -23.39 -8.46
C TYR A 276 -4.85 -24.38 -7.30
N LYS A 277 -5.67 -25.43 -7.33
CA LYS A 277 -5.65 -26.54 -6.38
C LYS A 277 -5.09 -27.78 -7.06
N SER A 278 -4.15 -28.45 -6.41
CA SER A 278 -3.51 -29.67 -6.89
C SER A 278 -3.82 -30.83 -5.94
N ASN A 279 -4.35 -31.93 -6.45
CA ASN A 279 -4.59 -33.13 -5.64
C ASN A 279 -3.29 -33.66 -5.04
N GLY A 280 -3.38 -34.18 -3.80
CA GLY A 280 -2.28 -34.82 -3.10
C GLY A 280 -1.34 -33.83 -2.40
N ASP A 281 -0.13 -34.29 -2.09
CA ASP A 281 0.90 -33.51 -1.40
C ASP A 281 1.52 -32.48 -2.34
N TYR A 282 1.72 -31.24 -1.87
CA TYR A 282 2.33 -30.15 -2.63
C TYR A 282 3.74 -30.52 -3.16
N LYS A 283 4.47 -31.38 -2.45
CA LYS A 283 5.79 -31.87 -2.89
C LYS A 283 5.73 -32.68 -4.18
N ASN A 284 4.56 -33.23 -4.49
CA ASN A 284 4.31 -33.97 -5.73
C ASN A 284 3.87 -33.06 -6.89
N ASN A 285 3.60 -31.79 -6.62
CA ASN A 285 3.24 -30.82 -7.65
C ASN A 285 4.40 -30.58 -8.61
N ASN A 286 4.11 -30.57 -9.93
CA ASN A 286 5.13 -30.42 -10.96
C ASN A 286 5.88 -29.08 -10.86
N ALA A 287 5.21 -27.99 -10.46
CA ALA A 287 5.87 -26.71 -10.25
C ALA A 287 6.88 -26.79 -9.09
N TYR A 288 6.51 -27.45 -8.00
CA TYR A 288 7.40 -27.65 -6.85
C TYR A 288 8.63 -28.48 -7.24
N LYS A 289 8.44 -29.61 -7.91
CA LYS A 289 9.54 -30.51 -8.34
C LYS A 289 10.53 -29.79 -9.26
N LYS A 290 10.04 -29.11 -10.30
CA LYS A 290 10.90 -28.36 -11.22
C LYS A 290 11.78 -27.32 -10.53
N LEU A 291 11.29 -26.71 -9.46
CA LEU A 291 12.03 -25.71 -8.70
C LEU A 291 13.08 -26.30 -7.76
N GLN A 292 12.90 -27.54 -7.31
CA GLN A 292 13.92 -28.25 -6.54
C GLN A 292 15.08 -28.71 -7.45
N ASP A 293 14.78 -29.10 -8.68
CA ASP A 293 15.78 -29.58 -9.67
C ASP A 293 16.66 -28.44 -10.19
N THR A 294 16.19 -27.19 -10.12
CA THR A 294 16.96 -25.99 -10.55
C THR A 294 17.86 -25.39 -9.46
N LYS A 295 17.83 -25.89 -8.23
CA LYS A 295 18.82 -25.50 -7.22
C LYS A 295 20.19 -26.05 -7.64
N PRO A 296 21.24 -25.17 -7.82
CA PRO A 296 22.58 -25.68 -8.05
C PRO A 296 22.93 -26.59 -6.88
N SER A 297 23.38 -27.82 -7.18
CA SER A 297 23.92 -28.73 -6.20
C SER A 297 25.00 -27.95 -5.42
N LYS A 298 24.76 -27.69 -4.13
CA LYS A 298 25.82 -27.19 -3.27
C LYS A 298 26.96 -28.19 -3.42
N GLY A 299 28.07 -27.75 -4.05
CA GLY A 299 29.26 -28.56 -4.18
C GLY A 299 29.60 -29.12 -2.80
N GLN A 300 29.72 -30.43 -2.76
CA GLN A 300 30.39 -31.10 -1.64
C GLN A 300 31.85 -30.63 -1.63
N PRO A 301 32.42 -30.44 -0.43
CA PRO A 301 33.80 -29.96 -0.25
C PRO A 301 34.81 -30.90 -0.83
#